data_11015e47a538dacd0aff2ac61649cc4a
#
_entry.id   11015e47a538dacd0aff2ac61649cc4a
#
_cell.length_a   1.000
_cell.length_b   1.000
_cell.length_c   1.000
_cell.angle_alpha   90.00
_cell.angle_beta   90.00
_cell.angle_gamma   90.00
#
_symmetry.space_group_name_H-M   'P 1'
#
loop_
_entity.id
_entity.type
_entity.pdbx_description
1 polymer ?
#
loop_
_entity_poly.entity_id
_entity_poly.type
_entity_poly.pdbx_seq_one_letter_code
_entity_poly.pdbx_strand_id
1 'polypeptide(L)'
;MNLTLKIWRQANADATGSIETYPIENVSPDMSFLEMMDVLNEQLIGQGIDPVAFDHDCREGICGMCSMYINGEAHGPDRLVTTCQLHMRKFKDGDTITIEPFRANAFPVVKDLAVDRSAFDRIQHAGGFVSVNTSGNTQDANAIPIDKHDADKAFDAATCIGCGACVATCKNASAMLFVSAKVSQYALLPQGQVEATDRVLNMVKQMDEEGFGNCTNTGACEVECPKGISLENIARMNREYLSANVKG
;
A
#
# COMPACT_ATOMS: atom_id res chain seq x y z
N MET A 1 -2.09 27.17 11.78
CA MET A 1 -2.87 26.35 12.71
C MET A 1 -1.95 25.81 13.80
N ASN A 2 -2.46 25.71 15.01
CA ASN A 2 -1.77 25.07 16.12
C ASN A 2 -2.44 23.72 16.36
N LEU A 3 -1.65 22.66 16.44
CA LEU A 3 -2.15 21.30 16.51
C LEU A 3 -1.49 20.52 17.64
N THR A 4 -2.14 19.47 18.10
CA THR A 4 -1.57 18.49 19.03
C THR A 4 -1.42 17.16 18.31
N LEU A 5 -0.19 16.68 18.14
CA LEU A 5 0.10 15.41 17.48
C LEU A 5 0.32 14.33 18.54
N LYS A 6 -0.42 13.23 18.43
CA LYS A 6 -0.24 12.03 19.24
C LYS A 6 0.37 10.93 18.35
N ILE A 7 1.66 10.73 18.48
CA ILE A 7 2.45 9.92 17.56
C ILE A 7 2.93 8.65 18.27
N TRP A 8 2.79 7.52 17.59
CA TRP A 8 3.40 6.27 18.03
C TRP A 8 4.93 6.37 17.95
N ARG A 9 5.59 6.11 19.07
CA ARG A 9 7.05 6.07 19.18
C ARG A 9 7.48 4.69 19.63
N GLN A 10 8.45 4.13 18.90
CA GLN A 10 9.02 2.82 19.18
C GLN A 10 10.48 2.81 18.71
N ALA A 11 11.42 2.63 19.61
CA ALA A 11 12.85 2.80 19.32
C ALA A 11 13.40 1.76 18.32
N ASN A 12 12.88 0.54 18.32
CA ASN A 12 13.25 -0.58 17.44
C ASN A 12 12.19 -1.67 17.47
N ALA A 13 12.38 -2.72 16.69
CA ALA A 13 11.41 -3.83 16.58
C ALA A 13 11.12 -4.56 17.91
N ASP A 14 12.09 -4.63 18.82
CA ASP A 14 11.96 -5.35 20.10
C ASP A 14 11.46 -4.47 21.25
N ALA A 15 11.44 -3.14 21.04
CA ALA A 15 11.00 -2.20 22.07
C ALA A 15 9.48 -2.14 22.17
N THR A 16 8.99 -1.89 23.38
CA THR A 16 7.59 -1.54 23.58
C THR A 16 7.34 -0.11 23.11
N GLY A 17 6.41 0.07 22.17
CA GLY A 17 6.02 1.40 21.70
C GLY A 17 4.95 2.04 22.59
N SER A 18 4.85 3.37 22.50
CA SER A 18 3.85 4.17 23.19
C SER A 18 3.44 5.38 22.37
N ILE A 19 2.29 5.97 22.69
CA ILE A 19 1.88 7.25 22.10
C ILE A 19 2.55 8.40 22.89
N GLU A 20 3.26 9.25 22.17
CA GLU A 20 3.81 10.49 22.69
C GLU A 20 3.09 11.70 22.10
N THR A 21 3.07 12.80 22.86
CA THR A 21 2.31 14.01 22.48
C THR A 21 3.25 15.16 22.17
N TYR A 22 3.06 15.77 21.01
CA TYR A 22 3.86 16.88 20.52
C TYR A 22 2.96 18.05 20.10
N PRO A 23 3.13 19.25 20.68
CA PRO A 23 2.51 20.46 20.16
C PRO A 23 3.26 20.93 18.91
N ILE A 24 2.53 21.40 17.92
CA ILE A 24 3.10 22.05 16.74
C ILE A 24 2.31 23.32 16.44
N GLU A 25 3.02 24.41 16.20
CA GLU A 25 2.43 25.74 16.00
C GLU A 25 2.71 26.26 14.59
N ASN A 26 1.89 27.23 14.16
CA ASN A 26 2.07 27.93 12.89
C ASN A 26 2.08 27.01 11.63
N VAL A 27 1.39 25.87 11.70
CA VAL A 27 1.23 24.98 10.53
C VAL A 27 0.41 25.68 9.45
N SER A 28 0.97 25.77 8.23
CA SER A 28 0.23 26.32 7.08
C SER A 28 -0.83 25.31 6.61
N PRO A 29 -2.05 25.76 6.28
CA PRO A 29 -3.07 24.89 5.70
C PRO A 29 -2.69 24.35 4.32
N ASP A 30 -1.75 25.00 3.63
CA ASP A 30 -1.33 24.64 2.28
C ASP A 30 -0.18 23.61 2.25
N MET A 31 0.48 23.37 3.39
CA MET A 31 1.49 22.31 3.44
C MET A 31 0.87 20.92 3.39
N SER A 32 1.62 19.95 2.86
CA SER A 32 1.25 18.55 2.94
C SER A 32 1.42 18.00 4.36
N PHE A 33 0.80 16.86 4.64
CA PHE A 33 0.96 16.19 5.93
C PHE A 33 2.42 15.80 6.20
N LEU A 34 3.17 15.40 5.18
CA LEU A 34 4.59 15.06 5.34
C LEU A 34 5.46 16.30 5.61
N GLU A 35 5.16 17.44 5.00
CA GLU A 35 5.86 18.69 5.31
C GLU A 35 5.61 19.12 6.76
N MET A 36 4.41 18.92 7.29
CA MET A 36 4.12 19.15 8.72
C MET A 36 4.96 18.21 9.60
N MET A 37 5.12 16.93 9.21
CA MET A 37 5.98 15.98 9.92
C MET A 37 7.46 16.37 9.84
N ASP A 38 7.93 16.90 8.70
CA ASP A 38 9.28 17.45 8.56
C ASP A 38 9.51 18.63 9.51
N VAL A 39 8.55 19.56 9.60
CA VAL A 39 8.63 20.70 10.54
C VAL A 39 8.70 20.24 11.99
N LEU A 40 7.90 19.20 12.35
CA LEU A 40 8.00 18.60 13.68
C LEU A 40 9.41 18.02 13.91
N ASN A 41 9.95 17.27 12.98
CA ASN A 41 11.26 16.66 13.10
C ASN A 41 12.38 17.70 13.23
N GLU A 42 12.32 18.81 12.50
CA GLU A 42 13.24 19.93 12.65
C GLU A 42 13.19 20.53 14.09
N GLN A 43 11.98 20.66 14.65
CA GLN A 43 11.81 21.15 16.03
C GLN A 43 12.40 20.16 17.05
N LEU A 44 12.17 18.85 16.87
CA LEU A 44 12.71 17.79 17.75
C LEU A 44 14.24 17.77 17.70
N ILE A 45 14.82 17.80 16.52
CA ILE A 45 16.28 17.87 16.32
C ILE A 45 16.87 19.09 17.01
N GLY A 46 16.23 20.27 16.85
CA GLY A 46 16.66 21.50 17.52
C GLY A 46 16.64 21.44 19.05
N GLN A 47 15.79 20.56 19.61
CA GLN A 47 15.69 20.28 21.04
C GLN A 47 16.59 19.12 21.52
N GLY A 48 17.33 18.48 20.62
CA GLY A 48 18.15 17.30 20.92
C GLY A 48 17.32 16.03 21.16
N ILE A 49 16.05 16.00 20.69
CA ILE A 49 15.15 14.85 20.77
C ILE A 49 15.26 14.04 19.48
N ASP A 50 15.24 12.72 19.60
CA ASP A 50 15.28 11.82 18.43
C ASP A 50 14.06 12.07 17.53
N PRO A 51 14.26 12.38 16.23
CA PRO A 51 13.17 12.66 15.31
C PRO A 51 12.28 11.44 15.11
N VAL A 52 11.02 11.66 14.72
CA VAL A 52 10.09 10.60 14.37
C VAL A 52 10.54 9.93 13.07
N ALA A 53 10.76 8.61 13.11
CA ALA A 53 11.05 7.83 11.91
C ALA A 53 9.75 7.54 11.13
N PHE A 54 9.72 7.94 9.87
CA PHE A 54 8.65 7.61 8.94
C PHE A 54 9.21 7.49 7.51
N ASP A 55 8.61 6.60 6.73
CA ASP A 55 9.04 6.39 5.36
C ASP A 55 8.42 7.44 4.43
N HIS A 56 9.23 7.95 3.54
CA HIS A 56 8.82 8.83 2.44
C HIS A 56 9.86 8.74 1.31
N ASP A 57 9.40 8.99 0.07
CA ASP A 57 10.30 9.03 -1.07
C ASP A 57 9.77 9.99 -2.14
N CYS A 58 8.87 9.57 -3.04
CA CYS A 58 8.46 10.34 -4.20
C CYS A 58 7.73 11.65 -3.87
N ARG A 59 6.97 11.71 -2.77
CA ARG A 59 6.06 12.81 -2.41
C ARG A 59 5.02 13.17 -3.48
N GLU A 60 4.79 12.27 -4.44
CA GLU A 60 3.89 12.43 -5.59
C GLU A 60 2.76 11.38 -5.62
N GLY A 61 2.62 10.60 -4.56
CA GLY A 61 1.56 9.61 -4.45
C GLY A 61 1.75 8.35 -5.30
N ILE A 62 2.98 7.99 -5.69
CA ILE A 62 3.26 6.89 -6.62
C ILE A 62 4.16 5.78 -6.05
N CYS A 63 4.92 6.01 -4.99
CA CYS A 63 5.87 5.02 -4.47
C CYS A 63 5.30 4.10 -3.37
N GLY A 64 4.22 4.50 -2.71
CA GLY A 64 3.60 3.72 -1.62
C GLY A 64 4.36 3.74 -0.28
N MET A 65 5.42 4.58 -0.12
CA MET A 65 6.25 4.57 1.08
C MET A 65 5.64 5.29 2.28
N CYS A 66 4.93 6.41 2.07
CA CYS A 66 4.40 7.29 3.11
C CYS A 66 3.17 6.71 3.85
N SER A 67 3.26 5.47 4.29
CA SER A 67 2.13 4.70 4.83
C SER A 67 2.01 4.87 6.34
N MET A 68 0.92 5.48 6.80
CA MET A 68 0.59 5.61 8.22
C MET A 68 -0.92 5.78 8.43
N TYR A 69 -1.40 5.44 9.62
CA TYR A 69 -2.74 5.82 10.05
C TYR A 69 -2.74 7.26 10.54
N ILE A 70 -3.78 7.98 10.16
CA ILE A 70 -4.06 9.32 10.66
C ILE A 70 -5.50 9.31 11.19
N ASN A 71 -5.66 9.47 12.49
CA ASN A 71 -6.94 9.35 13.19
C ASN A 71 -7.66 8.01 12.95
N GLY A 72 -6.90 6.92 12.78
CA GLY A 72 -7.43 5.58 12.57
C GLY A 72 -7.81 5.27 11.11
N GLU A 73 -7.62 6.19 10.18
CA GLU A 73 -7.83 5.98 8.74
C GLU A 73 -6.49 5.84 8.01
N ALA A 74 -6.42 4.87 7.10
CA ALA A 74 -5.21 4.66 6.31
C ALA A 74 -4.99 5.84 5.36
N HIS A 75 -3.81 6.46 5.43
CA HIS A 75 -3.45 7.69 4.70
C HIS A 75 -4.24 8.95 5.10
N GLY A 76 -5.17 8.89 6.07
CA GLY A 76 -5.95 10.02 6.56
C GLY A 76 -7.35 10.16 5.96
N PRO A 77 -8.03 11.29 6.21
CA PRO A 77 -9.47 11.43 5.97
C PRO A 77 -9.87 11.55 4.50
N ASP A 78 -8.94 11.82 3.58
CA ASP A 78 -9.24 11.95 2.16
C ASP A 78 -9.23 10.60 1.44
N ARG A 79 -10.21 10.38 0.57
CA ARG A 79 -10.27 9.18 -0.26
C ARG A 79 -9.44 9.32 -1.52
N LEU A 80 -8.88 8.21 -2.00
CA LEU A 80 -8.02 8.15 -3.19
C LEU A 80 -6.77 9.03 -3.09
N VAL A 81 -6.29 9.27 -1.87
CA VAL A 81 -5.15 10.14 -1.57
C VAL A 81 -4.15 9.39 -0.70
N THR A 82 -2.87 9.55 -0.99
CA THR A 82 -1.77 9.07 -0.14
C THR A 82 -1.40 10.13 0.89
N THR A 83 -0.76 9.74 1.98
CA THR A 83 -0.36 10.67 3.05
C THR A 83 0.46 11.87 2.54
N CYS A 84 1.33 11.66 1.53
CA CYS A 84 2.12 12.76 0.96
C CYS A 84 1.29 13.76 0.12
N GLN A 85 0.08 13.40 -0.26
CA GLN A 85 -0.85 14.25 -1.01
C GLN A 85 -1.98 14.81 -0.12
N LEU A 86 -2.05 14.37 1.13
CA LEU A 86 -2.96 14.93 2.13
C LEU A 86 -2.46 16.31 2.56
N HIS A 87 -3.32 17.32 2.52
CA HIS A 87 -2.98 18.69 2.92
C HIS A 87 -3.54 19.05 4.29
N MET A 88 -2.83 19.91 5.02
CA MET A 88 -3.20 20.30 6.38
C MET A 88 -4.51 21.07 6.48
N ARG A 89 -5.01 21.67 5.39
CA ARG A 89 -6.35 22.31 5.33
C ARG A 89 -7.53 21.38 5.60
N LYS A 90 -7.28 20.06 5.67
CA LYS A 90 -8.29 19.07 6.08
C LYS A 90 -8.50 19.00 7.58
N PHE A 91 -7.61 19.62 8.34
CA PHE A 91 -7.66 19.73 9.78
C PHE A 91 -7.99 21.17 10.22
N LYS A 92 -8.39 21.33 11.47
CA LYS A 92 -8.75 22.63 12.04
C LYS A 92 -7.75 23.05 13.10
N ASP A 93 -7.67 24.35 13.32
CA ASP A 93 -6.89 24.89 14.44
C ASP A 93 -7.37 24.30 15.77
N GLY A 94 -6.43 23.84 16.58
CA GLY A 94 -6.69 23.17 17.86
C GLY A 94 -6.96 21.67 17.76
N ASP A 95 -6.99 21.06 16.57
CA ASP A 95 -7.21 19.62 16.42
C ASP A 95 -6.12 18.79 17.10
N THR A 96 -6.53 17.63 17.60
CA THR A 96 -5.62 16.56 18.02
C THR A 96 -5.61 15.48 16.96
N ILE A 97 -4.41 15.16 16.44
CA ILE A 97 -4.22 14.19 15.36
C ILE A 97 -3.42 13.01 15.92
N THR A 98 -3.98 11.79 15.82
CA THR A 98 -3.30 10.56 16.19
C THR A 98 -2.64 9.94 14.96
N ILE A 99 -1.35 9.58 15.08
CA ILE A 99 -0.54 9.05 13.99
C ILE A 99 0.08 7.72 14.44
N GLU A 100 -0.19 6.65 13.68
CA GLU A 100 0.26 5.30 14.01
C GLU A 100 0.80 4.57 12.77
N PRO A 101 1.71 3.59 12.94
CA PRO A 101 2.24 2.80 11.83
C PRO A 101 1.19 1.80 11.29
N PHE A 102 1.34 1.40 10.02
CA PHE A 102 0.61 0.26 9.45
C PHE A 102 1.16 -1.06 10.01
N ARG A 103 0.80 -1.43 11.22
CA ARG A 103 1.30 -2.66 11.83
C ARG A 103 0.34 -3.84 11.62
N ALA A 104 0.90 -4.94 11.17
CA ALA A 104 0.29 -6.24 11.07
C ALA A 104 1.38 -7.29 11.36
N ASN A 105 1.02 -8.56 11.56
CA ASN A 105 2.06 -9.60 11.75
C ASN A 105 3.07 -9.63 10.61
N ALA A 106 2.59 -9.47 9.38
CA ALA A 106 3.44 -9.43 8.19
C ALA A 106 4.12 -8.06 7.94
N PHE A 107 3.80 -7.03 8.75
CA PHE A 107 4.39 -5.69 8.69
C PHE A 107 4.90 -5.29 10.08
N PRO A 108 5.94 -5.93 10.61
CA PRO A 108 6.48 -5.56 11.92
C PRO A 108 7.03 -4.13 11.90
N VAL A 109 6.88 -3.44 13.03
CA VAL A 109 7.43 -2.08 13.19
C VAL A 109 8.95 -2.17 13.26
N VAL A 110 9.63 -1.39 12.42
CA VAL A 110 11.10 -1.23 12.44
C VAL A 110 11.49 -0.14 13.44
N LYS A 111 10.90 1.03 13.31
CA LYS A 111 11.04 2.17 14.23
C LYS A 111 9.88 3.14 14.03
N ASP A 112 9.29 3.63 15.10
CA ASP A 112 8.19 4.59 15.13
C ASP A 112 7.06 4.26 14.14
N LEU A 113 6.97 5.00 13.02
CA LEU A 113 5.95 4.82 11.99
C LEU A 113 6.42 3.94 10.82
N ALA A 114 7.72 3.64 10.74
CA ALA A 114 8.29 2.80 9.70
C ALA A 114 8.05 1.31 10.00
N VAL A 115 7.57 0.58 9.00
CA VAL A 115 7.29 -0.86 9.07
C VAL A 115 8.02 -1.64 7.97
N ASP A 116 8.39 -2.89 8.24
CA ASP A 116 8.94 -3.78 7.22
C ASP A 116 7.82 -4.33 6.33
N ARG A 117 7.86 -3.98 5.05
CA ARG A 117 6.91 -4.47 4.02
C ARG A 117 7.55 -5.44 3.04
N SER A 118 8.71 -5.99 3.33
CA SER A 118 9.43 -6.93 2.46
C SER A 118 8.63 -8.18 2.10
N ALA A 119 7.60 -8.52 2.90
CA ALA A 119 6.63 -9.56 2.56
C ALA A 119 5.95 -9.31 1.19
N PHE A 120 5.65 -8.05 0.87
CA PHE A 120 5.09 -7.69 -0.44
C PHE A 120 6.09 -7.90 -1.57
N ASP A 121 7.36 -7.61 -1.34
CA ASP A 121 8.41 -7.82 -2.34
C ASP A 121 8.57 -9.32 -2.64
N ARG A 122 8.57 -10.17 -1.62
CA ARG A 122 8.62 -11.63 -1.80
C ARG A 122 7.43 -12.17 -2.58
N ILE A 123 6.23 -11.64 -2.33
CA ILE A 123 5.04 -11.99 -3.14
C ILE A 123 5.21 -11.56 -4.60
N GLN A 124 5.72 -10.34 -4.86
CA GLN A 124 5.99 -9.88 -6.22
C GLN A 124 7.04 -10.75 -6.93
N HIS A 125 8.10 -11.14 -6.23
CA HIS A 125 9.12 -12.05 -6.76
C HIS A 125 8.57 -13.44 -7.12
N ALA A 126 7.54 -13.90 -6.41
CA ALA A 126 6.94 -15.23 -6.65
C ALA A 126 6.19 -15.34 -7.98
N GLY A 127 5.72 -14.23 -8.57
CA GLY A 127 4.95 -14.30 -9.82
C GLY A 127 4.57 -12.96 -10.46
N GLY A 128 4.94 -11.83 -9.85
CA GLY A 128 4.55 -10.49 -10.31
C GLY A 128 5.32 -9.97 -11.54
N PHE A 129 5.72 -10.85 -12.44
CA PHE A 129 6.51 -10.55 -13.63
C PHE A 129 5.93 -11.20 -14.89
N VAL A 130 6.47 -10.84 -16.06
CA VAL A 130 6.23 -11.49 -17.34
C VAL A 130 7.56 -11.83 -17.99
N SER A 131 7.62 -12.98 -18.69
CA SER A 131 8.77 -13.38 -19.50
C SER A 131 8.84 -12.51 -20.76
N VAL A 132 10.06 -12.15 -21.14
CA VAL A 132 10.31 -11.46 -22.40
C VAL A 132 10.27 -12.49 -23.53
N ASN A 133 9.46 -12.24 -24.57
CA ASN A 133 9.51 -13.03 -25.78
C ASN A 133 10.80 -12.72 -26.57
N THR A 134 11.74 -13.68 -26.57
CA THR A 134 13.04 -13.55 -27.24
C THR A 134 13.10 -14.34 -28.55
N SER A 135 11.97 -14.74 -29.13
CA SER A 135 11.91 -15.54 -30.36
C SER A 135 12.41 -14.83 -31.65
N GLY A 136 12.95 -13.63 -31.49
CA GLY A 136 13.76 -12.95 -32.52
C GLY A 136 13.04 -11.93 -33.39
N ASN A 137 11.71 -11.97 -33.48
CA ASN A 137 10.94 -10.98 -34.26
C ASN A 137 9.92 -10.26 -33.40
N THR A 138 9.91 -8.95 -33.48
CA THR A 138 8.83 -8.13 -32.93
C THR A 138 7.57 -8.39 -33.75
N GLN A 139 6.44 -8.57 -33.07
CA GLN A 139 5.15 -8.64 -33.76
C GLN A 139 4.78 -7.26 -34.30
N ASP A 140 4.09 -7.25 -35.42
CA ASP A 140 3.54 -6.00 -35.99
C ASP A 140 2.54 -5.36 -35.02
N ALA A 141 2.44 -4.05 -35.07
CA ALA A 141 1.40 -3.33 -34.36
C ALA A 141 0.01 -3.89 -34.72
N ASN A 142 -0.85 -4.09 -33.74
CA ASN A 142 -2.16 -4.72 -33.86
C ASN A 142 -2.15 -6.23 -34.25
N ALA A 143 -1.02 -6.92 -34.17
CA ALA A 143 -0.96 -8.35 -34.43
C ALA A 143 -1.79 -9.16 -33.40
N ILE A 144 -1.87 -8.67 -32.16
CA ILE A 144 -2.72 -9.21 -31.10
C ILE A 144 -3.60 -8.07 -30.55
N PRO A 145 -4.79 -7.87 -31.12
CA PRO A 145 -5.70 -6.83 -30.62
C PRO A 145 -6.19 -7.17 -29.21
N ILE A 146 -6.19 -6.18 -28.34
CA ILE A 146 -6.69 -6.24 -26.96
C ILE A 146 -7.95 -5.40 -26.89
N ASP A 147 -9.03 -5.95 -26.37
CA ASP A 147 -10.25 -5.19 -26.10
C ASP A 147 -9.94 -4.04 -25.14
N LYS A 148 -10.47 -2.86 -25.48
CA LYS A 148 -10.23 -1.65 -24.67
C LYS A 148 -10.68 -1.81 -23.22
N HIS A 149 -11.82 -2.46 -22.99
CA HIS A 149 -12.34 -2.68 -21.64
C HIS A 149 -11.40 -3.57 -20.81
N ASP A 150 -10.81 -4.61 -21.41
CA ASP A 150 -9.85 -5.48 -20.72
C ASP A 150 -8.53 -4.73 -20.47
N ALA A 151 -8.07 -3.93 -21.43
CA ALA A 151 -6.89 -3.10 -21.27
C ALA A 151 -7.10 -2.06 -20.14
N ASP A 152 -8.22 -1.35 -20.12
CA ASP A 152 -8.54 -0.37 -19.08
C ASP A 152 -8.55 -1.04 -17.68
N LYS A 153 -9.21 -2.19 -17.51
CA LYS A 153 -9.20 -2.95 -16.26
C LYS A 153 -7.81 -3.42 -15.84
N ALA A 154 -6.99 -3.83 -16.81
CA ALA A 154 -5.61 -4.23 -16.54
C ALA A 154 -4.77 -3.05 -16.02
N PHE A 155 -4.92 -1.87 -16.64
CA PHE A 155 -4.24 -0.65 -16.20
C PHE A 155 -4.75 -0.15 -14.85
N ASP A 156 -6.05 -0.20 -14.58
CA ASP A 156 -6.60 0.11 -13.27
C ASP A 156 -5.99 -0.78 -12.17
N ALA A 157 -5.89 -2.08 -12.43
CA ALA A 157 -5.23 -3.01 -11.52
C ALA A 157 -3.71 -2.71 -11.37
N ALA A 158 -3.05 -2.27 -12.45
CA ALA A 158 -1.63 -1.91 -12.46
C ALA A 158 -1.29 -0.68 -11.63
N THR A 159 -2.28 0.18 -11.30
CA THR A 159 -2.06 1.38 -10.49
C THR A 159 -1.70 1.08 -9.04
N CYS A 160 -1.78 -0.18 -8.59
CA CYS A 160 -1.39 -0.57 -7.24
C CYS A 160 0.08 -0.19 -6.95
N ILE A 161 0.29 0.60 -5.90
CA ILE A 161 1.62 1.09 -5.47
C ILE A 161 2.23 0.32 -4.30
N GLY A 162 1.61 -0.78 -3.85
CA GLY A 162 2.12 -1.60 -2.75
C GLY A 162 2.21 -0.89 -1.40
N CYS A 163 1.38 0.12 -1.15
CA CYS A 163 1.47 0.93 0.07
C CYS A 163 1.11 0.17 1.36
N GLY A 164 0.34 -0.92 1.28
CA GLY A 164 -0.08 -1.70 2.44
C GLY A 164 -1.37 -1.25 3.12
N ALA A 165 -2.03 -0.19 2.66
CA ALA A 165 -3.29 0.29 3.23
C ALA A 165 -4.38 -0.80 3.29
N CYS A 166 -4.46 -1.64 2.25
CA CYS A 166 -5.41 -2.75 2.19
C CYS A 166 -5.19 -3.80 3.30
N VAL A 167 -3.95 -4.07 3.68
CA VAL A 167 -3.61 -4.96 4.80
C VAL A 167 -3.91 -4.28 6.12
N ALA A 168 -3.43 -3.06 6.28
CA ALA A 168 -3.57 -2.30 7.51
C ALA A 168 -5.04 -2.13 7.93
N THR A 169 -5.92 -1.77 6.99
CA THR A 169 -7.35 -1.55 7.26
C THR A 169 -8.17 -2.85 7.38
N CYS A 170 -7.62 -3.98 6.96
CA CYS A 170 -8.31 -5.26 7.02
C CYS A 170 -8.29 -5.84 8.44
N LYS A 171 -9.45 -6.23 8.98
CA LYS A 171 -9.54 -6.88 10.31
C LYS A 171 -8.68 -8.13 10.44
N ASN A 172 -8.45 -8.82 9.31
CA ASN A 172 -7.63 -10.03 9.26
C ASN A 172 -6.23 -9.78 8.69
N ALA A 173 -5.84 -8.53 8.43
CA ALA A 173 -4.58 -8.18 7.78
C ALA A 173 -4.35 -8.99 6.47
N SER A 174 -5.37 -9.10 5.63
CA SER A 174 -5.31 -9.88 4.38
C SER A 174 -4.65 -9.08 3.25
N ALA A 175 -3.73 -9.72 2.51
CA ALA A 175 -3.09 -9.15 1.34
C ALA A 175 -3.83 -9.44 0.02
N MET A 176 -5.04 -10.00 0.08
CA MET A 176 -5.79 -10.42 -1.10
C MET A 176 -5.95 -9.32 -2.15
N LEU A 177 -6.21 -8.06 -1.76
CA LEU A 177 -6.36 -6.97 -2.72
C LEU A 177 -5.04 -6.66 -3.43
N PHE A 178 -3.91 -6.66 -2.71
CA PHE A 178 -2.58 -6.45 -3.27
C PHE A 178 -2.22 -7.54 -4.28
N VAL A 179 -2.34 -8.81 -3.90
CA VAL A 179 -2.02 -9.96 -4.78
C VAL A 179 -2.93 -9.97 -6.00
N SER A 180 -4.24 -9.78 -5.79
CA SER A 180 -5.23 -9.82 -6.85
C SER A 180 -5.05 -8.72 -7.90
N ALA A 181 -4.58 -7.55 -7.51
CA ALA A 181 -4.29 -6.46 -8.44
C ALA A 181 -3.25 -6.90 -9.48
N LYS A 182 -2.15 -7.52 -9.05
CA LYS A 182 -1.10 -8.00 -9.95
C LYS A 182 -1.54 -9.20 -10.78
N VAL A 183 -2.22 -10.16 -10.18
CA VAL A 183 -2.78 -11.31 -10.90
C VAL A 183 -3.77 -10.86 -11.97
N SER A 184 -4.69 -9.94 -11.63
CA SER A 184 -5.68 -9.43 -12.58
C SER A 184 -5.05 -8.64 -13.72
N GLN A 185 -4.07 -7.78 -13.43
CA GLN A 185 -3.34 -7.03 -14.45
C GLN A 185 -2.86 -7.96 -15.56
N TYR A 186 -2.19 -9.04 -15.22
CA TYR A 186 -1.59 -9.95 -16.19
C TYR A 186 -2.56 -10.99 -16.75
N ALA A 187 -3.61 -11.34 -16.02
CA ALA A 187 -4.64 -12.25 -16.55
C ALA A 187 -5.48 -11.60 -17.67
N LEU A 188 -5.57 -10.28 -17.71
CA LEU A 188 -6.29 -9.51 -18.72
C LEU A 188 -5.45 -9.21 -19.96
N LEU A 189 -4.13 -9.35 -19.88
CA LEU A 189 -3.21 -9.00 -20.97
C LEU A 189 -2.59 -10.23 -21.61
N PRO A 190 -2.43 -10.26 -22.95
CA PRO A 190 -1.82 -11.37 -23.67
C PRO A 190 -0.43 -11.72 -23.16
N GLN A 191 0.40 -10.73 -22.85
CA GLN A 191 1.76 -10.92 -22.36
C GLN A 191 1.85 -11.58 -20.98
N GLY A 192 0.76 -11.62 -20.24
CA GLY A 192 0.68 -12.26 -18.93
C GLY A 192 0.23 -13.73 -18.98
N GLN A 193 -0.16 -14.24 -20.14
CA GLN A 193 -0.80 -15.57 -20.25
C GLN A 193 0.18 -16.73 -20.09
N VAL A 194 1.44 -16.55 -20.44
CA VAL A 194 2.46 -17.62 -20.36
C VAL A 194 2.61 -18.13 -18.94
N GLU A 195 2.73 -17.24 -17.97
CA GLU A 195 2.90 -17.58 -16.56
C GLU A 195 1.59 -17.52 -15.74
N ALA A 196 0.43 -17.41 -16.37
CA ALA A 196 -0.83 -17.14 -15.66
C ALA A 196 -1.13 -18.19 -14.56
N THR A 197 -0.95 -19.47 -14.86
CA THR A 197 -1.15 -20.58 -13.91
C THR A 197 -0.14 -20.52 -12.76
N ASP A 198 1.15 -20.48 -13.09
CA ASP A 198 2.23 -20.45 -12.09
C ASP A 198 2.17 -19.19 -11.25
N ARG A 199 1.86 -18.05 -11.87
CA ARG A 199 1.72 -16.76 -11.18
C ARG A 199 0.71 -16.82 -10.06
N VAL A 200 -0.52 -17.23 -10.36
CA VAL A 200 -1.58 -17.22 -9.35
C VAL A 200 -1.30 -18.23 -8.24
N LEU A 201 -0.80 -19.42 -8.57
CA LEU A 201 -0.46 -20.45 -7.58
C LEU A 201 0.69 -19.99 -6.67
N ASN A 202 1.77 -19.50 -7.26
CA ASN A 202 2.96 -19.07 -6.51
C ASN A 202 2.70 -17.84 -5.66
N MET A 203 2.02 -16.81 -6.19
CA MET A 203 1.74 -15.60 -5.45
C MET A 203 0.76 -15.83 -4.29
N VAL A 204 -0.26 -16.67 -4.47
CA VAL A 204 -1.19 -17.05 -3.39
C VAL A 204 -0.46 -17.87 -2.33
N LYS A 205 0.35 -18.86 -2.74
CA LYS A 205 1.17 -19.66 -1.81
C LYS A 205 2.11 -18.75 -0.99
N GLN A 206 2.83 -17.85 -1.66
CA GLN A 206 3.74 -16.93 -0.97
C GLN A 206 2.98 -16.02 0.01
N MET A 207 1.80 -15.52 -0.37
CA MET A 207 0.96 -14.72 0.53
C MET A 207 0.59 -15.50 1.80
N ASP A 208 0.25 -16.78 1.68
CA ASP A 208 -0.09 -17.62 2.82
C ASP A 208 1.15 -17.89 3.71
N GLU A 209 2.33 -18.07 3.10
CA GLU A 209 3.60 -18.26 3.82
C GLU A 209 4.06 -17.02 4.58
N GLU A 210 3.72 -15.82 4.12
CA GLU A 210 4.06 -14.56 4.79
C GLU A 210 3.17 -14.23 6.01
N GLY A 211 2.18 -15.06 6.30
CA GLY A 211 1.34 -14.92 7.48
C GLY A 211 0.25 -13.85 7.37
N PHE A 212 -0.14 -13.47 6.16
CA PHE A 212 -1.33 -12.66 5.94
C PHE A 212 -2.61 -13.45 6.25
N GLY A 213 -3.57 -12.79 6.86
CA GLY A 213 -4.84 -13.40 7.21
C GLY A 213 -5.78 -13.60 6.02
N ASN A 214 -6.77 -14.48 6.18
CA ASN A 214 -7.76 -14.79 5.16
C ASN A 214 -8.74 -13.63 4.93
N CYS A 215 -9.13 -13.45 3.67
CA CYS A 215 -10.15 -12.48 3.30
C CYS A 215 -11.54 -12.91 3.77
N THR A 216 -12.24 -12.03 4.47
CA THR A 216 -13.65 -12.20 4.88
C THR A 216 -14.60 -11.25 4.12
N ASN A 217 -14.13 -10.67 3.04
CA ASN A 217 -14.88 -9.83 2.12
C ASN A 217 -15.59 -8.62 2.78
N THR A 218 -14.90 -7.95 3.73
CA THR A 218 -15.45 -6.77 4.41
C THR A 218 -15.48 -5.51 3.56
N GLY A 219 -14.67 -5.46 2.49
CA GLY A 219 -14.61 -4.33 1.56
C GLY A 219 -13.77 -3.13 2.01
N ALA A 220 -13.30 -3.09 3.26
CA ALA A 220 -12.54 -1.96 3.79
C ALA A 220 -11.27 -1.65 2.96
N CYS A 221 -10.63 -2.67 2.41
CA CYS A 221 -9.42 -2.54 1.60
C CYS A 221 -9.63 -1.73 0.30
N GLU A 222 -10.81 -1.84 -0.34
CA GLU A 222 -11.15 -1.04 -1.51
C GLU A 222 -11.43 0.41 -1.13
N VAL A 223 -12.17 0.62 -0.01
CA VAL A 223 -12.54 1.96 0.47
C VAL A 223 -11.31 2.79 0.83
N GLU A 224 -10.33 2.18 1.47
CA GLU A 224 -9.10 2.86 1.94
C GLU A 224 -7.97 2.84 0.90
N CYS A 225 -8.18 2.25 -0.27
CA CYS A 225 -7.14 2.18 -1.29
C CYS A 225 -6.88 3.55 -1.92
N PRO A 226 -5.68 4.14 -1.81
CA PRO A 226 -5.39 5.45 -2.41
C PRO A 226 -5.34 5.42 -3.94
N LYS A 227 -5.43 4.22 -4.55
CA LYS A 227 -5.45 4.00 -5.99
C LYS A 227 -6.76 3.41 -6.51
N GLY A 228 -7.76 3.23 -5.64
CA GLY A 228 -9.07 2.74 -6.06
C GLY A 228 -9.07 1.31 -6.62
N ILE A 229 -8.17 0.46 -6.14
CA ILE A 229 -8.14 -0.95 -6.59
C ILE A 229 -9.43 -1.65 -6.20
N SER A 230 -10.17 -2.15 -7.19
CA SER A 230 -11.49 -2.76 -6.98
C SER A 230 -11.42 -4.19 -6.44
N LEU A 231 -12.40 -4.55 -5.61
CA LEU A 231 -12.64 -5.93 -5.14
C LEU A 231 -12.93 -6.91 -6.30
N GLU A 232 -13.31 -6.46 -7.49
CA GLU A 232 -13.45 -7.31 -8.67
C GLU A 232 -12.15 -8.08 -8.97
N ASN A 233 -10.99 -7.48 -8.64
CA ASN A 233 -9.70 -8.15 -8.81
C ASN A 233 -9.60 -9.40 -7.94
N ILE A 234 -10.13 -9.40 -6.72
CA ILE A 234 -10.17 -10.57 -5.84
C ILE A 234 -11.01 -11.68 -6.46
N ALA A 235 -12.19 -11.33 -6.98
CA ALA A 235 -13.04 -12.31 -7.65
C ALA A 235 -12.36 -12.92 -8.89
N ARG A 236 -11.63 -12.11 -9.67
CA ARG A 236 -10.83 -12.59 -10.80
C ARG A 236 -9.72 -13.51 -10.35
N MET A 237 -8.93 -13.13 -9.35
CA MET A 237 -7.85 -13.95 -8.81
C MET A 237 -8.37 -15.32 -8.32
N ASN A 238 -9.50 -15.33 -7.61
CA ASN A 238 -10.11 -16.59 -7.15
C ASN A 238 -10.48 -17.51 -8.34
N ARG A 239 -11.01 -16.95 -9.43
CA ARG A 239 -11.32 -17.68 -10.64
C ARG A 239 -10.05 -18.23 -11.31
N GLU A 240 -9.01 -17.42 -11.44
CA GLU A 240 -7.71 -17.86 -11.99
C GLU A 240 -7.09 -18.98 -11.13
N TYR A 241 -7.14 -18.84 -9.80
CA TYR A 241 -6.64 -19.84 -8.86
C TYR A 241 -7.39 -21.20 -8.99
N LEU A 242 -8.74 -21.14 -9.01
CA LEU A 242 -9.54 -22.36 -9.23
C LEU A 242 -9.24 -23.00 -10.58
N SER A 243 -9.16 -22.20 -11.66
CA SER A 243 -8.81 -22.68 -12.99
C SER A 243 -7.43 -23.33 -13.04
N ALA A 244 -6.44 -22.73 -12.37
CA ALA A 244 -5.07 -23.25 -12.29
C ALA A 244 -5.02 -24.63 -11.59
N ASN A 245 -5.75 -24.79 -10.49
CA ASN A 245 -5.81 -26.08 -9.77
C ASN A 245 -6.54 -27.20 -10.52
N VAL A 246 -7.40 -26.86 -11.50
CA VAL A 246 -8.10 -27.87 -12.31
C VAL A 246 -7.28 -28.27 -13.55
N LYS A 247 -6.47 -27.36 -14.08
CA LYS A 247 -5.66 -27.59 -15.28
C LYS A 247 -4.31 -28.26 -15.01
N GLY A 248 -3.79 -28.13 -13.79
CA GLY A 248 -2.56 -28.78 -13.32
C GLY A 248 -2.83 -30.16 -12.81
#